data_35f49e4c26d074f0503a662759f02f1b
#
_entry.id   35f49e4c26d074f0503a662759f02f1b
#
_cell.length_a   1.000
_cell.length_b   1.000
_cell.length_c   1.000
_cell.angle_alpha   90.00
_cell.angle_beta   90.00
_cell.angle_gamma   90.00
#
_symmetry.space_group_name_H-M   'P 1'
#
loop_
_entity.id
_entity.type
_entity.pdbx_description
1 polymer ?
#
loop_
_entity_poly.entity_id
_entity_poly.type
_entity_poly.pdbx_seq_one_letter_code
_entity_poly.pdbx_strand_id
1 'polypeptide(L)' 'MKVEIECRGSYKKIFEFLKTVAKTGMLVMSRWESDVTIIMIECDKNQYEYVTSILDELKSSEFRFVLR' A
#
# COMPACT_ATOMS: atom_id res chain seq x y z
N MET A 1 14.09 -1.12 4.87
CA MET A 1 13.20 -0.41 5.81
C MET A 1 11.81 -1.02 5.78
N LYS A 2 11.10 -0.90 6.87
CA LYS A 2 9.72 -1.35 6.95
C LYS A 2 8.79 -0.13 6.85
N VAL A 3 7.80 -0.24 5.99
CA VAL A 3 6.83 0.82 5.77
C VAL A 3 5.45 0.27 6.12
N GLU A 4 4.72 0.97 6.96
CA GLU A 4 3.36 0.61 7.32
C GLU A 4 2.40 1.63 6.72
N ILE A 5 1.39 1.14 6.03
CA ILE A 5 0.42 1.97 5.32
C ILE A 5 -0.98 1.60 5.78
N GLU A 6 -1.73 2.60 6.24
CA GLU A 6 -3.16 2.41 6.50
C GLU A 6 -3.94 2.76 5.25
N CYS A 7 -4.69 1.81 4.72
CA CYS A 7 -5.51 2.03 3.53
C CYS A 7 -6.98 1.95 3.88
N ARG A 8 -7.75 2.86 3.31
CA ARG A 8 -9.21 2.91 3.46
C ARG A 8 -9.85 3.10 2.10
N GLY A 9 -11.05 2.55 1.95
CA GLY A 9 -11.83 2.72 0.75
C GLY A 9 -12.13 1.40 0.06
N SER A 10 -12.19 1.43 -1.26
CA SER A 10 -12.56 0.26 -2.07
C SER A 10 -11.53 -0.85 -1.97
N TYR A 11 -11.97 -2.06 -1.66
CA TYR A 11 -11.11 -3.24 -1.66
C TYR A 11 -10.49 -3.50 -3.02
N LYS A 12 -11.20 -3.16 -4.08
CA LYS A 12 -10.70 -3.30 -5.44
C LYS A 12 -9.43 -2.47 -5.62
N LYS A 13 -9.45 -1.23 -5.14
CA LYS A 13 -8.31 -0.31 -5.23
C LYS A 13 -7.16 -0.75 -4.34
N ILE A 14 -7.46 -1.19 -3.13
CA ILE A 14 -6.46 -1.70 -2.19
C ILE A 14 -5.78 -2.94 -2.78
N PHE A 15 -6.56 -3.84 -3.35
CA PHE A 15 -6.04 -5.06 -3.98
C PHE A 15 -5.17 -4.73 -5.20
N GLU A 16 -5.56 -3.74 -5.98
CA GLU A 16 -4.80 -3.25 -7.12
C GLU A 16 -3.42 -2.76 -6.69
N PHE A 17 -3.37 -2.02 -5.60
CA PHE A 17 -2.11 -1.56 -5.02
C PHE A 17 -1.24 -2.74 -4.58
N LEU A 18 -1.81 -3.67 -3.81
CA LEU A 18 -1.09 -4.87 -3.35
C LEU A 18 -0.52 -5.67 -4.51
N LYS A 19 -1.31 -5.87 -5.54
CA LYS A 19 -0.92 -6.63 -6.72
C LYS A 19 0.23 -5.96 -7.45
N THR A 20 0.18 -4.65 -7.59
CA THR A 20 1.23 -3.88 -8.25
C THR A 20 2.55 -3.95 -7.47
N VAL A 21 2.48 -3.79 -6.16
CA VAL A 21 3.67 -3.84 -5.30
C VAL A 21 4.26 -5.25 -5.29
N ALA A 22 3.41 -6.28 -5.21
CA ALA A 22 3.85 -7.67 -5.18
C ALA A 22 4.65 -8.06 -6.42
N LYS A 23 4.33 -7.48 -7.56
CA LYS A 23 5.06 -7.76 -8.81
C LYS A 23 6.52 -7.33 -8.78
N THR A 24 6.88 -6.43 -7.90
CA THR A 24 8.26 -5.93 -7.78
C THR A 24 9.15 -6.85 -6.95
N GLY A 25 8.58 -7.88 -6.34
CA GLY A 25 9.32 -8.78 -5.47
C GLY A 25 9.53 -8.30 -4.06
N MET A 26 8.92 -7.17 -3.68
CA MET A 26 8.97 -6.70 -2.31
C MET A 26 8.18 -7.63 -1.40
N LEU A 27 8.65 -7.78 -0.17
CA LEU A 27 7.93 -8.55 0.84
C LEU A 27 6.75 -7.72 1.34
N VAL A 28 5.55 -8.24 1.16
CA VAL A 28 4.31 -7.55 1.49
C VAL A 28 3.48 -8.39 2.44
N MET A 29 2.99 -7.75 3.50
CA MET A 29 2.06 -8.37 4.44
C MET A 29 0.86 -7.45 4.59
N SER A 30 -0.33 -8.03 4.77
CA SER A 30 -1.52 -7.24 5.00
C SER A 30 -2.36 -7.85 6.10
N ARG A 31 -3.09 -7.02 6.83
CA ARG A 31 -4.07 -7.47 7.81
C ARG A 31 -5.27 -6.53 7.80
N TRP A 32 -6.39 -7.05 8.20
CA TRP A 32 -7.65 -6.33 8.23
C TRP A 32 -7.98 -5.95 9.65
N GLU A 33 -8.28 -4.68 9.88
CA GLU A 33 -8.68 -4.18 11.18
C GLU A 33 -9.91 -3.29 10.97
N SER A 34 -11.07 -3.79 11.34
CA SER A 34 -12.30 -3.04 11.21
C SER A 34 -12.52 -2.60 9.76
N ASP A 35 -12.51 -1.30 9.47
CA ASP A 35 -12.68 -0.75 8.13
C ASP A 35 -11.35 -0.30 7.50
N VAL A 36 -10.24 -0.74 8.08
CA VAL A 36 -8.89 -0.35 7.65
C VAL A 36 -8.11 -1.58 7.23
N THR A 37 -7.36 -1.47 6.14
CA THR A 37 -6.39 -2.48 5.76
C THR A 37 -5.00 -1.94 6.09
N ILE A 38 -4.26 -2.67 6.90
CA ILE A 38 -2.88 -2.31 7.25
C ILE A 38 -1.96 -3.10 6.35
N ILE A 39 -1.14 -2.40 5.59
CA ILE A 39 -0.18 -3.03 4.68
C ILE A 39 1.22 -2.72 5.17
N MET A 40 2.03 -3.76 5.34
CA MET A 40 3.43 -3.63 5.72
C MET A 40 4.29 -4.08 4.57
N ILE A 41 5.25 -3.26 4.19
CA ILE A 41 6.15 -3.52 3.07
C ILE A 41 7.59 -3.43 3.56
N GLU A 42 8.39 -4.44 3.23
CA GLU A 42 9.84 -4.41 3.45
C GLU A 42 10.49 -3.97 2.15
N CYS A 43 11.20 -2.84 2.16
CA CYS A 43 11.75 -2.27 0.93
C CYS A 43 12.99 -1.43 1.21
N ASP A 44 13.77 -1.13 0.17
CA ASP A 44 14.87 -0.17 0.24
C ASP A 44 14.35 1.24 -0.11
N LYS A 45 15.23 2.21 -0.11
CA LYS A 45 14.89 3.61 -0.37
C LYS A 45 14.30 3.82 -1.77
N ASN A 46 14.88 3.17 -2.78
CA ASN A 46 14.41 3.31 -4.16
C ASN A 46 13.02 2.69 -4.32
N GLN A 47 12.82 1.54 -3.69
CA GLN A 47 11.53 0.87 -3.70
C GLN A 47 10.48 1.68 -2.94
N TYR A 48 10.89 2.36 -1.88
CA TYR A 48 10.00 3.24 -1.12
C TYR A 48 9.48 4.39 -2.00
N GLU A 49 10.35 4.99 -2.80
CA GLU A 49 9.96 6.05 -3.73
C GLU A 49 8.95 5.53 -4.75
N TYR A 50 9.17 4.32 -5.24
CA TYR A 50 8.24 3.67 -6.15
C TYR A 50 6.89 3.42 -5.50
N VAL A 51 6.88 2.93 -4.27
CA VAL A 51 5.64 2.67 -3.51
C VAL A 51 4.84 3.96 -3.32
N THR A 52 5.48 5.04 -2.91
CA THR A 52 4.79 6.32 -2.70
C THR A 52 4.24 6.87 -4.01
N SER A 53 4.94 6.67 -5.10
CA SER A 53 4.48 7.09 -6.43
C SER A 53 3.19 6.32 -6.84
N ILE A 54 3.13 5.03 -6.58
CA ILE A 54 1.93 4.22 -6.84
C ILE A 54 0.76 4.70 -5.97
N LEU A 55 1.02 4.96 -4.69
CA LEU A 55 -0.01 5.45 -3.77
C LEU A 55 -0.60 6.77 -4.28
N ASP A 56 0.24 7.69 -4.72
CA ASP A 56 -0.20 8.96 -5.24
C ASP A 56 -1.04 8.81 -6.51
N GLU A 57 -0.68 7.89 -7.38
CA GLU A 57 -1.45 7.61 -8.60
C GLU A 57 -2.83 7.04 -8.29
N LEU A 58 -2.93 6.18 -7.28
CA LEU A 58 -4.19 5.52 -6.92
C LEU A 58 -5.08 6.37 -6.03
N LYS A 59 -4.53 7.42 -5.43
CA LYS A 59 -5.26 8.27 -4.50
C LYS A 59 -6.51 8.87 -5.15
N SER A 60 -7.65 8.66 -4.50
CA SER A 60 -8.93 9.13 -5.01
C SER A 60 -9.94 9.17 -3.85
N SER A 61 -11.20 9.48 -4.17
CA SER A 61 -12.26 9.39 -3.17
C SER A 61 -12.50 7.94 -2.72
N GLU A 62 -12.08 6.96 -3.54
CA GLU A 62 -12.26 5.54 -3.26
C GLU A 62 -11.02 4.86 -2.69
N PHE A 63 -9.90 5.57 -2.60
CA PHE A 63 -8.66 5.03 -2.05
C PHE A 63 -7.92 6.12 -1.29
N ARG A 64 -7.85 5.96 0.02
CA ARG A 64 -7.16 6.89 0.91
C ARG A 64 -6.11 6.12 1.70
N PHE A 65 -5.01 6.78 2.01
CA PHE A 65 -3.93 6.13 2.74
C PHE A 65 -3.25 7.10 3.70
N VAL A 66 -2.64 6.52 4.72
CA VAL A 66 -1.79 7.23 5.68
C VAL A 66 -0.52 6.42 5.83
N LEU A 67 0.62 7.05 5.65
CA LEU A 67 1.92 6.44 5.92
C LEU A 67 2.27 6.59 7.39
N ARG A 68 2.74 5.52 7.98
CA ARG A 68 3.18 5.51 9.38
C ARG A 68 4.68 5.39 9.50
#